data_b8a148ded2da814c1ea307dd07fbedb6
#
_entry.id   b8a148ded2da814c1ea307dd07fbedb6
#
_cell.length_a   1.000
_cell.length_b   1.000
_cell.length_c   1.000
_cell.angle_alpha   90.00
_cell.angle_beta   90.00
_cell.angle_gamma   90.00
#
_symmetry.space_group_name_H-M   'P 1'
#
loop_
_entity.id
_entity.type
_entity.pdbx_description
1 polymer ?
#
loop_
_entity_poly.entity_id
_entity_poly.type
_entity_poly.pdbx_seq_one_letter_code
_entity_poly.pdbx_strand_id
1 'polypeptide(L)'
;MKATKLRPFIPSGKDYTLAQHFFEDLGFEKVYSDNSLSIFRMGEQEFYLQNFHNQEFQENFMVELVVEDLDSCWTHLQTTALDKKYPIKMKEPTVYPWGKREINIIDPSGVCWHISEG
;
A
#
# COMPACT_ATOMS: atom_id res chain seq x y z
N MET A 1 3.17 25.84 -15.42
CA MET A 1 3.60 24.46 -15.12
C MET A 1 2.44 23.49 -15.33
N LYS A 2 2.69 22.39 -15.99
CA LYS A 2 1.65 21.41 -16.26
C LYS A 2 2.17 20.02 -15.86
N ALA A 3 1.75 19.53 -14.72
CA ALA A 3 2.16 18.22 -14.25
C ALA A 3 1.34 17.11 -14.94
N THR A 4 1.98 16.03 -15.34
CA THR A 4 1.31 14.89 -15.97
C THR A 4 1.26 13.68 -15.07
N LYS A 5 2.08 13.64 -14.04
CA LYS A 5 2.12 12.50 -13.12
C LYS A 5 2.78 12.87 -11.79
N LEU A 6 2.33 12.27 -10.73
CA LEU A 6 2.95 12.34 -9.42
C LEU A 6 3.22 10.93 -8.94
N ARG A 7 4.46 10.64 -8.56
CA ARG A 7 4.84 9.34 -8.00
C ARG A 7 5.64 9.53 -6.72
N PRO A 8 5.12 9.10 -5.57
CA PRO A 8 5.94 9.05 -4.36
C PRO A 8 6.91 7.87 -4.41
N PHE A 9 7.98 7.96 -3.63
CA PHE A 9 8.92 6.86 -3.40
C PHE A 9 8.59 6.25 -2.05
N ILE A 10 8.20 4.98 -2.04
CA ILE A 10 7.82 4.27 -0.82
C ILE A 10 8.90 3.22 -0.54
N PRO A 11 9.49 3.22 0.65
CA PRO A 11 10.53 2.24 0.97
C PRO A 11 9.94 0.84 1.13
N SER A 12 10.67 -0.14 0.65
CA SER A 12 10.28 -1.55 0.77
C SER A 12 10.50 -2.11 2.17
N GLY A 13 11.38 -1.50 2.95
CA GLY A 13 11.92 -2.13 4.13
C GLY A 13 13.01 -3.13 3.77
N LYS A 14 13.36 -3.99 4.71
CA LYS A 14 14.50 -4.90 4.58
C LYS A 14 14.35 -5.95 3.48
N ASP A 15 13.13 -6.38 3.21
CA ASP A 15 12.86 -7.45 2.24
C ASP A 15 12.13 -6.90 1.01
N TYR A 16 12.90 -6.43 0.05
CA TYR A 16 12.41 -5.83 -1.18
C TYR A 16 11.58 -6.83 -2.01
N THR A 17 12.01 -8.09 -2.08
CA THR A 17 11.29 -9.11 -2.85
C THR A 17 9.93 -9.39 -2.22
N LEU A 18 9.88 -9.55 -0.92
CA LEU A 18 8.62 -9.80 -0.20
C LEU A 18 7.66 -8.61 -0.36
N ALA A 19 8.18 -7.38 -0.28
CA ALA A 19 7.38 -6.17 -0.45
C ALA A 19 6.75 -6.11 -1.84
N GLN A 20 7.49 -6.49 -2.89
CA GLN A 20 6.94 -6.55 -4.24
C GLN A 20 5.77 -7.53 -4.32
N HIS A 21 5.91 -8.72 -3.77
CA HIS A 21 4.83 -9.71 -3.75
C HIS A 21 3.62 -9.20 -2.97
N PHE A 22 3.86 -8.52 -1.85
CA PHE A 22 2.78 -7.95 -1.05
C PHE A 22 1.94 -6.98 -1.88
N PHE A 23 2.57 -6.05 -2.60
CA PHE A 23 1.82 -5.05 -3.37
C PHE A 23 1.09 -5.68 -4.55
N GLU A 24 1.63 -6.72 -5.16
CA GLU A 24 0.92 -7.47 -6.19
C GLU A 24 -0.33 -8.14 -5.61
N ASP A 25 -0.21 -8.80 -4.47
CA ASP A 25 -1.34 -9.46 -3.82
C ASP A 25 -2.36 -8.45 -3.28
N LEU A 26 -1.92 -7.26 -2.90
CA LEU A 26 -2.82 -6.18 -2.50
C LEU A 26 -3.71 -5.70 -3.66
N GLY A 27 -3.22 -5.82 -4.88
CA GLY A 27 -4.00 -5.47 -6.06
C GLY A 27 -3.31 -4.53 -7.04
N PHE A 28 -2.05 -4.16 -6.78
CA PHE A 28 -1.29 -3.33 -7.71
C PHE A 28 -0.66 -4.18 -8.80
N GLU A 29 -0.52 -3.58 -9.98
CA GLU A 29 0.23 -4.17 -11.09
C GLU A 29 1.67 -3.68 -11.04
N LYS A 30 2.62 -4.61 -11.08
CA LYS A 30 4.04 -4.25 -11.18
C LYS A 30 4.38 -4.02 -12.65
N VAL A 31 4.59 -2.76 -13.03
CA VAL A 31 4.83 -2.38 -14.43
C VAL A 31 6.31 -2.29 -14.78
N TYR A 32 7.17 -2.24 -13.77
CA TYR A 32 8.63 -2.20 -13.94
C TYR A 32 9.31 -2.65 -12.66
N SER A 33 10.46 -3.28 -12.78
CA SER A 33 11.27 -3.65 -11.63
C SER A 33 12.72 -3.83 -12.00
N ASP A 34 13.61 -3.33 -11.15
CA ASP A 34 15.05 -3.65 -11.17
C ASP A 34 15.51 -3.83 -9.72
N ASN A 35 16.82 -3.93 -9.50
CA ASN A 35 17.35 -4.17 -8.15
C ASN A 35 17.21 -2.97 -7.21
N SER A 36 16.95 -1.78 -7.74
CA SER A 36 16.89 -0.54 -6.96
C SER A 36 15.47 -0.08 -6.68
N LEU A 37 14.56 -0.26 -7.64
CA LEU A 37 13.18 0.19 -7.51
C LEU A 37 12.23 -0.57 -8.44
N SER A 38 10.95 -0.50 -8.10
CA SER A 38 9.85 -1.02 -8.92
C SER A 38 8.81 0.07 -9.10
N ILE A 39 7.99 -0.04 -10.14
CA ILE A 39 6.84 0.84 -10.34
C ILE A 39 5.58 -0.01 -10.17
N PHE A 40 4.70 0.41 -9.28
CA PHE A 40 3.41 -0.23 -9.05
C PHE A 40 2.28 0.71 -9.44
N ARG A 41 1.24 0.16 -10.06
CA ARG A 41 0.13 0.92 -10.58
C ARG A 41 -1.21 0.28 -10.26
N MET A 42 -2.20 1.12 -9.95
CA MET A 42 -3.59 0.72 -9.81
C MET A 42 -4.43 1.82 -10.48
N GLY A 43 -5.03 1.51 -11.64
CA GLY A 43 -5.65 2.54 -12.46
C GLY A 43 -4.60 3.53 -12.93
N GLU A 44 -4.80 4.81 -12.60
CA GLU A 44 -3.86 5.88 -12.92
C GLU A 44 -2.92 6.20 -11.75
N GLN A 45 -3.10 5.53 -10.61
CA GLN A 45 -2.31 5.78 -9.42
C GLN A 45 -1.02 4.97 -9.46
N GLU A 46 0.11 5.63 -9.25
CA GLU A 46 1.41 4.98 -9.32
C GLU A 46 2.32 5.41 -8.16
N PHE A 47 3.22 4.52 -7.79
CA PHE A 47 4.30 4.85 -6.88
C PHE A 47 5.54 4.03 -7.22
N TYR A 48 6.69 4.54 -6.77
CA TYR A 48 7.93 3.76 -6.79
C TYR A 48 8.06 3.00 -5.49
N LEU A 49 8.29 1.69 -5.57
CA LEU A 49 8.71 0.92 -4.42
C LEU A 49 10.24 0.88 -4.44
N GLN A 50 10.86 1.56 -3.50
CA GLN A 50 12.30 1.71 -3.45
C GLN A 50 12.92 0.62 -2.57
N ASN A 51 13.96 -0.03 -3.08
CA ASN A 51 14.72 -0.99 -2.30
C ASN A 51 15.56 -0.23 -1.26
N PHE A 52 14.92 0.10 -0.15
CA PHE A 52 15.47 0.99 0.86
C PHE A 52 14.84 0.67 2.21
N HIS A 53 15.67 0.74 3.26
CA HIS A 53 15.20 0.50 4.63
C HIS A 53 15.62 1.64 5.55
N ASN A 54 14.63 2.25 6.20
CA ASN A 54 14.84 3.22 7.29
C ASN A 54 13.63 3.08 8.22
N GLN A 55 13.85 2.42 9.35
CA GLN A 55 12.75 2.06 10.27
C GLN A 55 11.99 3.28 10.76
N GLU A 56 12.70 4.32 11.18
CA GLU A 56 12.06 5.53 11.70
C GLU A 56 11.21 6.22 10.64
N PHE A 57 11.72 6.35 9.42
CA PHE A 57 10.97 6.95 8.32
C PHE A 57 9.73 6.12 7.99
N GLN A 58 9.88 4.81 7.89
CA GLN A 58 8.78 3.90 7.53
C GLN A 58 7.65 3.94 8.55
N GLU A 59 7.97 3.97 9.83
CA GLU A 59 6.98 4.02 10.90
C GLU A 59 6.22 5.34 10.97
N ASN A 60 6.78 6.40 10.40
CA ASN A 60 6.18 7.72 10.38
C ASN A 60 5.58 8.10 9.02
N PHE A 61 5.60 7.20 8.06
CA PHE A 61 5.09 7.44 6.71
C PHE A 61 3.69 6.87 6.57
N MET A 62 2.79 7.69 6.03
CA MET A 62 1.39 7.28 5.79
C MET A 62 1.00 7.57 4.35
N VAL A 63 0.16 6.69 3.80
CA VAL A 63 -0.39 6.84 2.45
C VAL A 63 -1.91 6.64 2.54
N GLU A 64 -2.66 7.48 1.85
CA GLU A 64 -4.09 7.26 1.69
C GLU A 64 -4.39 6.77 0.28
N LEU A 65 -5.12 5.69 0.18
CA LEU A 65 -5.63 5.16 -1.08
C LEU A 65 -7.15 5.21 -1.01
N VAL A 66 -7.76 6.04 -1.84
CA VAL A 66 -9.22 6.18 -1.89
C VAL A 66 -9.77 5.21 -2.92
N VAL A 67 -10.69 4.35 -2.51
CA VAL A 67 -11.29 3.34 -3.39
C VAL A 67 -12.79 3.58 -3.54
N GLU A 68 -13.37 3.07 -4.63
CA GLU A 68 -14.80 3.23 -4.88
C GLU A 68 -15.65 2.36 -3.95
N ASP A 69 -15.21 1.12 -3.70
CA ASP A 69 -15.96 0.13 -2.94
C ASP A 69 -15.08 -0.49 -1.85
N LEU A 70 -15.18 0.06 -0.66
CA LEU A 70 -14.38 -0.38 0.48
C LEU A 70 -14.72 -1.80 0.90
N ASP A 71 -15.99 -2.19 0.83
CA ASP A 71 -16.41 -3.53 1.23
C ASP A 71 -15.85 -4.60 0.28
N SER A 72 -15.83 -4.33 -1.03
CA SER A 72 -15.17 -5.22 -2.00
C SER A 72 -13.68 -5.32 -1.73
N CYS A 73 -13.04 -4.21 -1.38
CA CYS A 73 -11.63 -4.19 -1.02
C CYS A 73 -11.38 -5.09 0.18
N TRP A 74 -12.19 -4.94 1.23
CA TRP A 74 -12.05 -5.78 2.43
C TRP A 74 -12.23 -7.26 2.12
N THR A 75 -13.21 -7.61 1.29
CA THR A 75 -13.44 -8.98 0.84
C THR A 75 -12.21 -9.53 0.12
N HIS A 76 -11.59 -8.74 -0.75
CA HIS A 76 -10.36 -9.13 -1.44
C HIS A 76 -9.23 -9.43 -0.45
N LEU A 77 -9.04 -8.57 0.54
CA LEU A 77 -7.99 -8.73 1.55
C LEU A 77 -8.19 -10.01 2.37
N GLN A 78 -9.43 -10.32 2.70
CA GLN A 78 -9.76 -11.54 3.43
C GLN A 78 -9.59 -12.79 2.56
N THR A 79 -10.06 -12.74 1.32
CA THR A 79 -9.99 -13.87 0.39
C THR A 79 -8.54 -14.24 0.06
N THR A 80 -7.69 -13.23 -0.12
CA THR A 80 -6.26 -13.45 -0.38
C THR A 80 -5.47 -13.78 0.87
N ALA A 81 -6.10 -13.66 2.05
CA ALA A 81 -5.48 -13.95 3.34
C ALA A 81 -4.13 -13.25 3.53
N LEU A 82 -4.09 -11.95 3.20
CA LEU A 82 -2.86 -11.16 3.24
C LEU A 82 -2.18 -11.18 4.61
N ASP A 83 -2.96 -11.10 5.67
CA ASP A 83 -2.44 -11.10 7.04
C ASP A 83 -1.80 -12.42 7.46
N LYS A 84 -2.07 -13.50 6.72
CA LYS A 84 -1.46 -14.82 6.97
C LYS A 84 -0.21 -15.04 6.11
N LYS A 85 -0.12 -14.33 4.97
CA LYS A 85 1.01 -14.46 4.04
C LYS A 85 2.17 -13.53 4.38
N TYR A 86 1.87 -12.39 4.99
CA TYR A 86 2.85 -11.31 5.21
C TYR A 86 2.83 -10.83 6.65
N PRO A 87 3.97 -10.31 7.15
CA PRO A 87 4.05 -9.76 8.51
C PRO A 87 3.43 -8.36 8.54
N ILE A 88 2.12 -8.29 8.43
CA ILE A 88 1.34 -7.04 8.38
C ILE A 88 0.32 -7.01 9.50
N LYS A 89 -0.29 -5.84 9.69
CA LYS A 89 -1.45 -5.67 10.56
C LYS A 89 -2.57 -5.09 9.73
N MET A 90 -3.77 -5.63 9.85
CA MET A 90 -4.96 -5.12 9.17
C MET A 90 -6.04 -4.85 10.19
N LYS A 91 -6.74 -3.73 9.98
CA LYS A 91 -7.95 -3.42 10.74
C LYS A 91 -9.10 -3.27 9.77
N GLU A 92 -10.22 -3.96 10.08
CA GLU A 92 -11.44 -3.95 9.28
C GLU A 92 -11.99 -2.53 9.07
N PRO A 93 -12.90 -2.34 8.11
CA PRO A 93 -13.52 -1.04 7.87
C PRO A 93 -14.08 -0.45 9.16
N THR A 94 -13.62 0.73 9.52
CA THR A 94 -13.97 1.40 10.78
C THR A 94 -14.29 2.85 10.48
N VAL A 95 -15.36 3.39 11.11
CA VAL A 95 -15.70 4.81 11.02
C VAL A 95 -14.83 5.59 11.98
N TYR A 96 -14.20 6.64 11.49
CA TYR A 96 -13.36 7.52 12.31
C TYR A 96 -14.05 8.87 12.54
N PRO A 97 -13.58 9.68 13.50
CA PRO A 97 -14.24 10.97 13.83
C PRO A 97 -14.38 11.93 12.65
N TRP A 98 -13.54 11.79 11.61
CA TRP A 98 -13.63 12.61 10.40
C TRP A 98 -14.68 12.11 9.40
N GLY A 99 -15.44 11.06 9.75
CA GLY A 99 -16.67 10.67 9.07
C GLY A 99 -16.55 9.63 7.96
N LYS A 100 -15.36 9.28 7.53
CA LYS A 100 -15.14 8.24 6.51
C LYS A 100 -14.83 6.90 7.16
N ARG A 101 -15.26 5.82 6.49
CA ARG A 101 -14.80 4.49 6.86
C ARG A 101 -13.46 4.25 6.18
N GLU A 102 -12.56 3.58 6.86
CA GLU A 102 -11.31 3.16 6.26
C GLU A 102 -10.80 1.85 6.81
N ILE A 103 -10.04 1.15 5.98
CA ILE A 103 -9.25 -0.02 6.35
C ILE A 103 -7.84 0.50 6.62
N ASN A 104 -7.22 0.04 7.70
CA ASN A 104 -5.82 0.37 7.97
C ASN A 104 -4.97 -0.86 7.79
N ILE A 105 -3.88 -0.71 7.05
CA ILE A 105 -2.88 -1.76 6.85
C ILE A 105 -1.52 -1.20 7.21
N ILE A 106 -0.83 -1.88 8.12
CA ILE A 106 0.59 -1.65 8.35
C ILE A 106 1.33 -2.64 7.47
N ASP A 107 2.00 -2.16 6.42
CA ASP A 107 2.63 -3.03 5.44
C ASP A 107 3.91 -3.70 6.01
N PRO A 108 4.56 -4.60 5.27
CA PRO A 108 5.73 -5.32 5.79
C PRO A 108 6.88 -4.44 6.23
N SER A 109 6.96 -3.20 5.75
CA SER A 109 8.00 -2.25 6.14
C SER A 109 7.64 -1.40 7.35
N GLY A 110 6.35 -1.33 7.70
CA GLY A 110 5.85 -0.47 8.76
C GLY A 110 5.12 0.78 8.27
N VAL A 111 5.00 0.98 6.96
CA VAL A 111 4.24 2.10 6.40
C VAL A 111 2.75 1.87 6.62
N CYS A 112 2.07 2.90 7.06
CA CYS A 112 0.61 2.83 7.32
C CYS A 112 -0.17 3.23 6.07
N TRP A 113 -0.99 2.31 5.58
CA TRP A 113 -1.89 2.55 4.46
C TRP A 113 -3.30 2.76 4.98
N HIS A 114 -3.86 3.93 4.67
CA HIS A 114 -5.25 4.26 4.94
C HIS A 114 -6.03 4.02 3.65
N ILE A 115 -6.82 2.94 3.59
CA ILE A 115 -7.67 2.67 2.43
C ILE A 115 -9.06 3.15 2.79
N SER A 116 -9.52 4.21 2.14
CA SER A 116 -10.77 4.88 2.50
C SER A 116 -11.77 4.90 1.34
N GLU A 117 -13.05 5.05 1.69
CA GLU A 117 -14.08 5.25 0.69
C GLU A 117 -14.15 6.72 0.29
N GLY A 118 -14.36 6.94 -0.98
CA GLY A 118 -14.41 8.30 -1.52
C GLY A 118 -15.70 9.05 -1.21
#